data_83e0589501a65bffd3c953dcc712d1ff
#
_entry.id   83e0589501a65bffd3c953dcc712d1ff
#
_cell.length_a   1.000
_cell.length_b   1.000
_cell.length_c   1.000
_cell.angle_alpha   90.00
_cell.angle_beta   90.00
_cell.angle_gamma   90.00
#
_symmetry.space_group_name_H-M   'P 1'
#
loop_
_entity.id
_entity.type
_entity.pdbx_description
1 polymer ?
#
loop_
_entity_poly.entity_id
_entity_poly.type
_entity_poly.pdbx_seq_one_letter_code
_entity_poly.pdbx_strand_id
1 'polypeptide(L)'
;MLKKKFVIAGLLALPLAAALTGCDVGELAQDRLDESTTRSAATSEQAVKEGILPGWVPAGGTAVELIQRNTGSERIFVMDYDGELPKKSCIPVKTTGAPSAEELAAAYASDERVKRMDPEEISTTRTLDAEWWPEETQSRTTDLCGRFWVSQSGGKLYAFAPDAIGTVEKIQQEREANS
;
A
#
# COMPACT_ATOMS: atom_id res chain seq x y z
N MET A 1 33.10 -10.17 81.78
CA MET A 1 34.18 -10.39 80.80
C MET A 1 33.59 -11.16 79.60
N LEU A 2 33.20 -10.46 78.53
CA LEU A 2 32.57 -11.08 77.39
C LEU A 2 33.57 -11.20 76.25
N LYS A 3 33.83 -12.41 75.79
CA LYS A 3 34.70 -12.68 74.63
C LYS A 3 33.85 -12.56 73.36
N LYS A 4 34.15 -11.57 72.53
CA LYS A 4 33.58 -11.43 71.19
C LYS A 4 34.26 -12.44 70.24
N LYS A 5 33.47 -13.32 69.65
CA LYS A 5 33.90 -14.15 68.52
C LYS A 5 33.55 -13.40 67.22
N PHE A 6 34.57 -13.13 66.41
CA PHE A 6 34.44 -12.66 65.07
C PHE A 6 34.16 -13.85 64.11
N VAL A 7 33.04 -13.79 63.38
CA VAL A 7 32.75 -14.70 62.31
C VAL A 7 33.03 -13.98 60.99
N ILE A 8 34.01 -14.51 60.27
CA ILE A 8 34.38 -13.99 58.94
C ILE A 8 33.45 -14.70 57.95
N ALA A 9 32.52 -13.95 57.35
CA ALA A 9 31.69 -14.45 56.29
C ALA A 9 32.44 -14.21 54.95
N GLY A 10 32.84 -15.29 54.28
CA GLY A 10 33.46 -15.23 52.99
C GLY A 10 32.40 -14.91 51.91
N LEU A 11 32.57 -13.81 51.21
CA LEU A 11 31.86 -13.52 49.99
C LEU A 11 32.39 -14.34 48.83
N LEU A 12 31.62 -15.33 48.37
CA LEU A 12 31.83 -15.98 47.09
C LEU A 12 31.27 -15.04 45.99
N ALA A 13 32.14 -14.37 45.28
CA ALA A 13 31.85 -13.65 44.07
C ALA A 13 31.70 -14.66 42.90
N LEU A 14 30.48 -14.91 42.46
CA LEU A 14 30.17 -15.59 41.21
C LEU A 14 30.35 -14.61 40.05
N PRO A 15 31.17 -14.90 39.03
CA PRO A 15 31.15 -14.11 37.79
C PRO A 15 29.86 -14.44 37.01
N LEU A 16 28.95 -13.46 36.95
CA LEU A 16 27.81 -13.48 36.02
C LEU A 16 28.38 -13.29 34.61
N ALA A 17 28.64 -14.38 33.91
CA ALA A 17 28.88 -14.33 32.47
C ALA A 17 27.55 -14.00 31.79
N ALA A 18 27.33 -12.72 31.52
CA ALA A 18 26.29 -12.26 30.64
C ALA A 18 26.61 -12.75 29.24
N ALA A 19 26.03 -13.87 28.85
CA ALA A 19 25.94 -14.26 27.45
C ALA A 19 25.02 -13.24 26.77
N LEU A 20 25.60 -12.19 26.21
CA LEU A 20 24.99 -11.36 25.19
C LEU A 20 24.84 -12.23 23.95
N THR A 21 23.78 -13.04 23.90
CA THR A 21 23.27 -13.52 22.63
C THR A 21 22.85 -12.28 21.88
N GLY A 22 23.68 -11.86 20.94
CA GLY A 22 23.35 -10.82 19.98
C GLY A 22 22.14 -11.28 19.20
N CYS A 23 20.94 -10.87 19.65
CA CYS A 23 19.81 -10.79 18.75
C CYS A 23 20.24 -9.80 17.67
N ASP A 24 20.30 -10.26 16.46
CA ASP A 24 20.57 -9.44 15.29
C ASP A 24 19.42 -8.42 15.16
N VAL A 25 19.61 -7.27 15.82
CA VAL A 25 18.61 -6.17 15.83
C VAL A 25 18.48 -5.55 14.43
N GLY A 26 19.39 -5.93 13.51
CA GLY A 26 19.36 -5.51 12.12
C GLY A 26 18.19 -6.12 11.32
N GLU A 27 17.73 -7.31 11.72
CA GLU A 27 16.63 -8.00 11.03
C GLU A 27 15.24 -7.51 11.46
N LEU A 28 15.12 -6.86 12.63
CA LEU A 28 13.86 -6.34 13.15
C LEU A 28 13.48 -4.94 12.63
N ALA A 29 14.35 -4.29 11.87
CA ALA A 29 14.14 -2.93 11.38
C ALA A 29 14.15 -2.82 9.84
N GLN A 30 14.11 -3.93 9.12
CA GLN A 30 13.85 -3.89 7.70
C GLN A 30 12.35 -3.75 7.53
N ASP A 31 11.88 -2.52 7.25
CA ASP A 31 10.52 -2.27 6.77
C ASP A 31 10.30 -3.18 5.56
N ARG A 32 9.50 -4.22 5.74
CA ARG A 32 9.18 -5.14 4.65
C ARG A 32 8.44 -4.35 3.60
N LEU A 33 9.02 -4.26 2.43
CA LEU A 33 8.44 -3.50 1.32
C LEU A 33 7.09 -4.10 0.90
N ASP A 34 6.92 -5.41 1.08
CA ASP A 34 5.70 -6.14 0.72
C ASP A 34 4.61 -6.14 1.81
N GLU A 35 4.64 -5.20 2.75
CA GLU A 35 3.57 -5.04 3.73
C GLU A 35 2.42 -4.19 3.19
N SER A 36 1.19 -4.59 3.52
CA SER A 36 -0.02 -3.90 3.14
C SER A 36 -1.05 -3.84 4.27
N THR A 37 -1.96 -2.88 4.16
CA THR A 37 -3.07 -2.70 5.10
C THR A 37 -4.40 -2.72 4.34
N THR A 38 -5.36 -3.50 4.85
CA THR A 38 -6.74 -3.52 4.35
C THR A 38 -7.60 -2.56 5.15
N ARG A 39 -8.47 -1.82 4.48
CA ARG A 39 -9.49 -0.96 5.06
C ARG A 39 -10.82 -1.16 4.36
N SER A 40 -11.93 -0.95 5.06
CA SER A 40 -13.28 -1.04 4.50
C SER A 40 -14.17 0.07 5.02
N ALA A 41 -15.22 0.36 4.28
CA ALA A 41 -16.29 1.28 4.69
C ALA A 41 -17.61 0.81 4.10
N ALA A 42 -18.73 1.13 4.76
CA ALA A 42 -20.04 0.76 4.27
C ALA A 42 -20.43 1.55 3.00
N THR A 43 -20.01 2.81 2.90
CA THR A 43 -20.29 3.69 1.76
C THR A 43 -19.06 4.46 1.30
N SER A 44 -19.09 4.90 0.04
CA SER A 44 -18.03 5.74 -0.54
C SER A 44 -17.92 7.10 0.16
N GLU A 45 -19.02 7.71 0.59
CA GLU A 45 -19.01 8.97 1.34
C GLU A 45 -18.31 8.83 2.69
N GLN A 46 -18.57 7.73 3.39
CA GLN A 46 -17.87 7.42 4.64
C GLN A 46 -16.37 7.24 4.36
N ALA A 47 -16.00 6.45 3.37
CA ALA A 47 -14.62 6.17 3.00
C ALA A 47 -13.86 7.46 2.63
N VAL A 48 -14.46 8.37 1.88
CA VAL A 48 -13.88 9.68 1.53
C VAL A 48 -13.72 10.57 2.77
N LYS A 49 -14.76 10.65 3.62
CA LYS A 49 -14.74 11.44 4.85
C LYS A 49 -13.66 10.97 5.83
N GLU A 50 -13.44 9.68 5.92
CA GLU A 50 -12.42 9.06 6.79
C GLU A 50 -11.01 9.04 6.15
N GLY A 51 -10.86 9.54 4.93
CA GLY A 51 -9.57 9.55 4.21
C GLY A 51 -9.11 8.17 3.74
N ILE A 52 -10.01 7.19 3.69
CA ILE A 52 -9.76 5.85 3.14
C ILE A 52 -9.65 5.95 1.62
N LEU A 53 -10.62 6.63 0.98
CA LEU A 53 -10.64 6.86 -0.46
C LEU A 53 -10.34 8.32 -0.82
N PRO A 54 -9.83 8.59 -2.03
CA PRO A 54 -9.57 9.95 -2.49
C PRO A 54 -10.87 10.72 -2.77
N GLY A 55 -10.79 12.06 -2.69
CA GLY A 55 -11.96 12.95 -2.81
C GLY A 55 -12.65 12.98 -4.18
N TRP A 56 -12.07 12.35 -5.21
CA TRP A 56 -12.74 12.23 -6.51
C TRP A 56 -13.77 11.10 -6.56
N VAL A 57 -13.72 10.15 -5.61
CA VAL A 57 -14.62 8.99 -5.61
C VAL A 57 -16.06 9.46 -5.49
N PRO A 58 -16.97 9.03 -6.40
CA PRO A 58 -18.35 9.48 -6.41
C PRO A 58 -19.13 8.96 -5.19
N ALA A 59 -20.13 9.72 -4.79
CA ALA A 59 -21.10 9.30 -3.80
C ALA A 59 -22.02 8.19 -4.34
N GLY A 60 -22.65 7.43 -3.46
CA GLY A 60 -23.58 6.35 -3.80
C GLY A 60 -22.91 4.97 -3.99
N GLY A 61 -21.60 4.87 -3.84
CA GLY A 61 -20.94 3.58 -3.79
C GLY A 61 -21.11 2.90 -2.44
N THR A 62 -21.17 1.56 -2.43
CA THR A 62 -21.31 0.74 -1.22
C THR A 62 -20.28 -0.38 -1.19
N ALA A 63 -20.17 -1.09 -0.07
CA ALA A 63 -19.25 -2.22 0.12
C ALA A 63 -17.81 -1.89 -0.29
N VAL A 64 -17.28 -0.79 0.23
CA VAL A 64 -15.92 -0.33 -0.09
C VAL A 64 -14.88 -1.21 0.57
N GLU A 65 -13.94 -1.72 -0.22
CA GLU A 65 -12.73 -2.39 0.24
C GLU A 65 -11.50 -1.78 -0.40
N LEU A 66 -10.46 -1.51 0.39
CA LEU A 66 -9.18 -0.95 -0.04
C LEU A 66 -8.04 -1.80 0.51
N ILE A 67 -7.06 -2.11 -0.32
CA ILE A 67 -5.74 -2.55 0.11
C ILE A 67 -4.71 -1.49 -0.31
N GLN A 68 -3.87 -1.10 0.61
CA GLN A 68 -2.80 -0.13 0.37
C GLN A 68 -1.45 -0.68 0.81
N ARG A 69 -0.42 -0.43 0.02
CA ARG A 69 0.98 -0.67 0.39
C ARG A 69 1.37 0.26 1.54
N ASN A 70 2.05 -0.26 2.57
CA ASN A 70 2.46 0.54 3.73
C ASN A 70 3.66 1.44 3.40
N THR A 71 4.60 0.94 2.59
CA THR A 71 5.87 1.58 2.27
C THR A 71 5.92 2.23 0.88
N GLY A 72 4.84 2.07 0.10
CA GLY A 72 4.75 2.56 -1.27
C GLY A 72 3.48 3.35 -1.56
N SER A 73 3.29 3.61 -2.84
CA SER A 73 2.15 4.35 -3.37
C SER A 73 1.02 3.45 -3.85
N GLU A 74 1.29 2.14 -4.04
CA GLU A 74 0.31 1.22 -4.62
C GLU A 74 -0.95 1.09 -3.77
N ARG A 75 -2.09 1.15 -4.45
CA ARG A 75 -3.41 0.94 -3.86
C ARG A 75 -4.31 0.25 -4.86
N ILE A 76 -5.14 -0.66 -4.36
CA ILE A 76 -6.28 -1.20 -5.08
C ILE A 76 -7.52 -1.00 -4.23
N PHE A 77 -8.64 -0.64 -4.86
CA PHE A 77 -9.92 -0.67 -4.18
C PHE A 77 -11.05 -1.11 -5.10
N VAL A 78 -12.12 -1.61 -4.48
CA VAL A 78 -13.38 -1.95 -5.12
C VAL A 78 -14.53 -1.33 -4.35
N MET A 79 -15.61 -1.04 -5.04
CA MET A 79 -16.92 -0.73 -4.44
C MET A 79 -18.05 -1.14 -5.40
N ASP A 80 -19.21 -1.42 -4.87
CA ASP A 80 -20.42 -1.56 -5.68
C ASP A 80 -20.83 -0.17 -6.18
N TYR A 81 -20.77 0.03 -7.49
CA TYR A 81 -21.07 1.30 -8.14
C TYR A 81 -21.19 1.12 -9.65
N ASP A 82 -22.30 1.61 -10.21
CA ASP A 82 -22.62 1.58 -11.65
C ASP A 82 -22.94 2.97 -12.24
N GLY A 83 -22.74 4.03 -11.44
CA GLY A 83 -22.97 5.41 -11.86
C GLY A 83 -21.85 6.00 -12.74
N GLU A 84 -22.02 7.25 -13.14
CA GLU A 84 -21.02 7.97 -13.93
C GLU A 84 -19.84 8.45 -13.07
N LEU A 85 -18.64 8.40 -13.64
CA LEU A 85 -17.44 8.97 -13.04
C LEU A 85 -17.45 10.52 -13.14
N PRO A 86 -16.88 11.24 -12.16
CA PRO A 86 -16.89 12.70 -12.14
C PRO A 86 -15.94 13.29 -13.21
N LYS A 87 -16.50 13.81 -14.30
CA LYS A 87 -15.78 14.37 -15.47
C LYS A 87 -14.74 15.46 -15.14
N LYS A 88 -14.83 16.08 -13.96
CA LYS A 88 -13.85 17.08 -13.52
C LYS A 88 -12.56 16.48 -12.98
N SER A 89 -12.61 15.23 -12.54
CA SER A 89 -11.50 14.53 -11.86
C SER A 89 -11.04 13.28 -12.58
N CYS A 90 -11.85 12.82 -13.53
CA CYS A 90 -11.58 11.61 -14.32
C CYS A 90 -11.55 11.96 -15.80
N ILE A 91 -10.56 11.45 -16.51
CA ILE A 91 -10.40 11.58 -17.97
C ILE A 91 -10.44 10.19 -18.61
N PRO A 92 -11.21 9.98 -19.68
CA PRO A 92 -11.22 8.70 -20.37
C PRO A 92 -9.87 8.46 -21.06
N VAL A 93 -9.41 7.20 -21.05
CA VAL A 93 -8.26 6.78 -21.86
C VAL A 93 -8.66 6.62 -23.34
N LYS A 94 -7.74 6.88 -24.26
CA LYS A 94 -7.99 6.79 -25.72
C LYS A 94 -8.29 5.35 -26.16
N THR A 95 -7.63 4.40 -25.48
CA THR A 95 -7.80 2.97 -25.77
C THR A 95 -7.87 2.23 -24.43
N THR A 96 -8.92 1.43 -24.24
CA THR A 96 -9.05 0.58 -23.04
C THR A 96 -7.79 -0.25 -22.85
N GLY A 97 -7.20 -0.16 -21.66
CA GLY A 97 -5.97 -0.87 -21.34
C GLY A 97 -5.02 -0.08 -20.47
N ALA A 98 -3.75 -0.45 -20.48
CA ALA A 98 -2.72 0.31 -19.77
C ALA A 98 -2.58 1.71 -20.41
N PRO A 99 -2.70 2.80 -19.62
CA PRO A 99 -2.58 4.15 -20.12
C PRO A 99 -1.19 4.44 -20.68
N SER A 100 -1.11 5.29 -21.70
CA SER A 100 0.15 5.79 -22.23
C SER A 100 0.80 6.81 -21.28
N ALA A 101 2.11 7.02 -21.42
CA ALA A 101 2.83 8.04 -20.65
C ALA A 101 2.21 9.44 -20.79
N GLU A 102 1.71 9.81 -21.98
CA GLU A 102 1.03 11.08 -22.22
C GLU A 102 -0.27 11.21 -21.41
N GLU A 103 -1.08 10.14 -21.37
CA GLU A 103 -2.33 10.09 -20.58
C GLU A 103 -2.06 10.14 -19.07
N LEU A 104 -1.04 9.42 -18.61
CA LEU A 104 -0.59 9.46 -17.23
C LEU A 104 -0.11 10.87 -16.86
N ALA A 105 0.71 11.52 -17.68
CA ALA A 105 1.16 12.88 -17.44
C ALA A 105 -0.01 13.86 -17.31
N ALA A 106 -1.01 13.76 -18.18
CA ALA A 106 -2.20 14.61 -18.14
C ALA A 106 -3.04 14.38 -16.88
N ALA A 107 -3.23 13.12 -16.46
CA ALA A 107 -3.98 12.77 -15.26
C ALA A 107 -3.22 13.18 -14.00
N TYR A 108 -1.92 12.93 -13.93
CA TYR A 108 -1.07 13.19 -12.76
C TYR A 108 -0.86 14.67 -12.50
N ALA A 109 -0.91 15.51 -13.54
CA ALA A 109 -0.83 16.95 -13.36
C ALA A 109 -1.89 17.52 -12.40
N SER A 110 -3.02 16.84 -12.23
CA SER A 110 -4.11 17.22 -11.32
C SER A 110 -3.96 16.65 -9.91
N ASP A 111 -3.02 15.74 -9.65
CA ASP A 111 -2.83 15.08 -8.34
C ASP A 111 -1.50 15.53 -7.72
N GLU A 112 -1.57 16.35 -6.66
CA GLU A 112 -0.41 16.89 -5.94
C GLU A 112 0.58 15.82 -5.44
N ARG A 113 0.13 14.59 -5.24
CA ARG A 113 0.96 13.49 -4.72
C ARG A 113 1.88 12.91 -5.78
N VAL A 114 1.46 12.95 -7.05
CA VAL A 114 2.15 12.28 -8.15
C VAL A 114 2.53 13.21 -9.31
N LYS A 115 2.15 14.49 -9.29
CA LYS A 115 2.45 15.47 -10.36
C LYS A 115 3.95 15.65 -10.67
N ARG A 116 4.82 15.16 -9.80
CA ARG A 116 6.29 15.19 -9.98
C ARG A 116 6.89 13.84 -10.36
N MET A 117 6.06 12.79 -10.42
CA MET A 117 6.52 11.49 -10.86
C MET A 117 6.66 11.48 -12.37
N ASP A 118 7.71 10.83 -12.85
CA ASP A 118 7.87 10.59 -14.29
C ASP A 118 6.89 9.48 -14.69
N PRO A 119 5.97 9.73 -15.64
CA PRO A 119 5.05 8.71 -16.13
C PRO A 119 5.73 7.46 -16.70
N GLU A 120 6.95 7.59 -17.23
CA GLU A 120 7.74 6.46 -17.76
C GLU A 120 8.30 5.54 -16.64
N GLU A 121 8.40 6.05 -15.41
CA GLU A 121 8.82 5.28 -14.24
C GLU A 121 7.66 4.58 -13.51
N ILE A 122 6.43 4.72 -14.00
CA ILE A 122 5.25 4.10 -13.39
C ILE A 122 5.11 2.65 -13.85
N SER A 123 4.97 1.75 -12.89
CA SER A 123 4.77 0.33 -13.19
C SER A 123 3.35 0.06 -13.69
N THR A 124 3.25 -0.81 -14.67
CA THR A 124 1.95 -1.40 -15.07
C THR A 124 1.64 -2.68 -14.29
N THR A 125 2.59 -3.17 -13.50
CA THR A 125 2.47 -4.40 -12.73
C THR A 125 1.91 -4.11 -11.35
N ARG A 126 0.82 -4.79 -11.01
CA ARG A 126 0.24 -4.80 -9.67
C ARG A 126 1.01 -5.79 -8.79
N THR A 127 1.29 -5.41 -7.56
CA THR A 127 1.90 -6.28 -6.54
C THR A 127 0.97 -6.57 -5.35
N LEU A 128 -0.09 -5.78 -5.17
CA LEU A 128 -1.13 -6.07 -4.18
C LEU A 128 -2.10 -7.13 -4.70
N ASP A 129 -2.48 -8.08 -3.86
CA ASP A 129 -3.45 -9.12 -4.16
C ASP A 129 -4.70 -9.00 -3.29
N ALA A 130 -5.86 -9.34 -3.86
CA ALA A 130 -7.13 -9.46 -3.19
C ALA A 130 -8.02 -10.47 -3.90
N GLU A 131 -8.78 -11.28 -3.16
CA GLU A 131 -9.72 -12.26 -3.74
C GLU A 131 -10.79 -11.61 -4.62
N TRP A 132 -11.17 -10.36 -4.28
CA TRP A 132 -12.15 -9.59 -5.03
C TRP A 132 -11.57 -8.86 -6.25
N TRP A 133 -10.23 -8.87 -6.48
CA TRP A 133 -9.63 -8.22 -7.64
C TRP A 133 -9.58 -9.19 -8.83
N PRO A 134 -10.36 -8.95 -9.92
CA PRO A 134 -10.31 -9.82 -11.09
C PRO A 134 -8.95 -9.71 -11.78
N GLU A 135 -8.51 -10.82 -12.35
CA GLU A 135 -7.31 -10.84 -13.19
C GLU A 135 -7.40 -9.79 -14.31
N GLU A 136 -6.26 -9.17 -14.61
CA GLU A 136 -6.12 -8.20 -15.70
C GLU A 136 -7.02 -6.95 -15.59
N THR A 137 -7.59 -6.64 -14.39
CA THR A 137 -8.45 -5.46 -14.24
C THR A 137 -7.73 -4.17 -14.62
N GLN A 138 -6.43 -4.02 -14.35
CA GLN A 138 -5.64 -2.87 -14.76
C GLN A 138 -5.49 -2.77 -16.28
N SER A 139 -5.55 -3.88 -17.04
CA SER A 139 -5.56 -3.87 -18.51
C SER A 139 -6.93 -3.54 -19.12
N ARG A 140 -7.94 -3.35 -18.28
CA ARG A 140 -9.30 -2.93 -18.67
C ARG A 140 -9.61 -1.50 -18.29
N THR A 141 -8.59 -0.72 -17.94
CA THR A 141 -8.73 0.70 -17.60
C THR A 141 -9.49 1.46 -18.68
N THR A 142 -10.52 2.18 -18.28
CA THR A 142 -11.32 3.06 -19.16
C THR A 142 -11.13 4.53 -18.84
N ASP A 143 -10.72 4.84 -17.61
CA ASP A 143 -10.59 6.20 -17.09
C ASP A 143 -9.40 6.35 -16.16
N LEU A 144 -8.85 7.55 -16.12
CA LEU A 144 -7.85 7.97 -15.15
C LEU A 144 -8.43 9.03 -14.22
N CYS A 145 -8.46 8.75 -12.92
CA CYS A 145 -8.92 9.68 -11.89
C CYS A 145 -7.73 10.08 -10.99
N GLY A 146 -7.04 11.16 -11.34
CA GLY A 146 -5.72 11.45 -10.80
C GLY A 146 -4.78 10.29 -11.10
N ARG A 147 -4.11 9.75 -10.09
CA ARG A 147 -3.21 8.60 -10.24
C ARG A 147 -3.90 7.24 -10.35
N PHE A 148 -5.22 7.17 -10.22
CA PHE A 148 -5.95 5.91 -10.23
C PHE A 148 -6.40 5.53 -11.64
N TRP A 149 -6.09 4.31 -12.03
CA TRP A 149 -6.58 3.65 -13.21
C TRP A 149 -7.90 2.99 -12.87
N VAL A 150 -8.96 3.41 -13.50
CA VAL A 150 -10.33 3.02 -13.14
C VAL A 150 -10.95 2.18 -14.23
N SER A 151 -11.68 1.14 -13.83
CA SER A 151 -12.55 0.34 -14.68
C SER A 151 -13.86 0.05 -13.97
N GLN A 152 -14.94 -0.11 -14.74
CA GLN A 152 -16.23 -0.52 -14.23
C GLN A 152 -16.70 -1.79 -14.91
N SER A 153 -17.14 -2.77 -14.14
CA SER A 153 -17.61 -4.06 -14.63
C SER A 153 -18.54 -4.73 -13.62
N GLY A 154 -19.65 -5.29 -14.08
CA GLY A 154 -20.57 -6.07 -13.25
C GLY A 154 -21.18 -5.30 -12.07
N GLY A 155 -21.45 -4.01 -12.22
CA GLY A 155 -21.98 -3.15 -11.15
C GLY A 155 -20.92 -2.76 -10.10
N LYS A 156 -19.65 -2.96 -10.39
CA LYS A 156 -18.51 -2.62 -9.52
C LYS A 156 -17.58 -1.62 -10.19
N LEU A 157 -17.01 -0.75 -9.39
CA LEU A 157 -15.89 0.10 -9.75
C LEU A 157 -14.61 -0.46 -9.11
N TYR A 158 -13.60 -0.66 -9.94
CA TYR A 158 -12.26 -1.06 -9.55
C TYR A 158 -11.30 0.09 -9.82
N ALA A 159 -10.38 0.34 -8.89
CA ALA A 159 -9.37 1.36 -9.09
C ALA A 159 -8.00 0.88 -8.60
N PHE A 160 -7.01 1.06 -9.47
CA PHE A 160 -5.61 0.73 -9.23
C PHE A 160 -4.76 1.99 -9.27
N ALA A 161 -4.02 2.26 -8.22
CA ALA A 161 -2.98 3.28 -8.21
C ALA A 161 -1.63 2.56 -8.20
N PRO A 162 -0.84 2.62 -9.26
CA PRO A 162 0.43 1.93 -9.36
C PRO A 162 1.52 2.54 -8.48
N ASP A 163 2.58 1.77 -8.29
CA ASP A 163 3.84 2.25 -7.73
C ASP A 163 4.86 2.52 -8.84
N ALA A 164 6.02 3.09 -8.47
CA ALA A 164 7.16 3.22 -9.38
C ALA A 164 7.77 1.85 -9.72
N ILE A 165 8.32 1.70 -10.93
CA ILE A 165 8.97 0.46 -11.39
C ILE A 165 10.01 -0.04 -10.38
N GLY A 166 10.90 0.84 -9.90
CA GLY A 166 11.93 0.45 -8.95
C GLY A 166 11.40 -0.03 -7.59
N THR A 167 10.21 0.40 -7.16
CA THR A 167 9.54 -0.12 -5.96
C THR A 167 9.00 -1.52 -6.22
N VAL A 168 8.34 -1.73 -7.35
CA VAL A 168 7.79 -3.03 -7.76
C VAL A 168 8.90 -4.08 -7.88
N GLU A 169 10.02 -3.74 -8.52
CA GLU A 169 11.18 -4.63 -8.64
C GLU A 169 11.75 -5.07 -7.28
N LYS A 170 11.85 -4.14 -6.33
CA LYS A 170 12.32 -4.45 -4.97
C LYS A 170 11.36 -5.38 -4.23
N ILE A 171 10.05 -5.18 -4.37
CA ILE A 171 9.03 -6.05 -3.78
C ILE A 171 9.14 -7.47 -4.37
N GLN A 172 9.33 -7.59 -5.68
CA GLN A 172 9.51 -8.88 -6.33
C GLN A 172 10.77 -9.60 -5.86
N GLN A 173 11.89 -8.87 -5.74
CA GLN A 173 13.14 -9.41 -5.18
C GLN A 173 12.98 -9.87 -3.72
N GLU A 174 12.24 -9.12 -2.90
CA GLU A 174 11.95 -9.52 -1.51
C GLU A 174 11.12 -10.81 -1.46
N ARG A 175 10.12 -10.97 -2.33
CA ARG A 175 9.32 -12.20 -2.44
C ARG A 175 10.15 -13.40 -2.86
N GLU A 176 11.01 -13.24 -3.85
CA GLU A 176 11.93 -14.29 -4.32
C GLU A 176 12.92 -14.72 -3.23
N ALA A 177 13.40 -13.78 -2.43
CA ALA A 177 14.34 -14.08 -1.34
C ALA A 177 13.68 -14.83 -0.17
N ASN A 178 12.36 -14.71 -0.02
CA ASN A 178 11.57 -15.32 1.07
C ASN A 178 10.80 -16.59 0.64
N SER A 179 10.90 -17.03 -0.62
CA SER A 179 10.26 -18.22 -1.17
C SER A 179 11.17 -19.44 -1.13
#